data_814b261360c4e5d253ebe79073a55579
#
_entry.id   814b261360c4e5d253ebe79073a55579
#
_cell.length_a   1.000
_cell.length_b   1.000
_cell.length_c   1.000
_cell.angle_alpha   90.00
_cell.angle_beta   90.00
_cell.angle_gamma   90.00
#
_symmetry.space_group_name_H-M   'P 1'
#
loop_
_entity.id
_entity.type
_entity.pdbx_description
1 polymer ?
#
loop_
_entity_poly.entity_id
_entity_poly.type
_entity_poly.pdbx_seq_one_letter_code
_entity_poly.pdbx_strand_id
1 'polypeptide(L)'
;MSTDGFPGAIWIPAHTDRFARRESRVIDELVLHITEGGTDKAEITAHNAFGGPKYLQGGKWMQQAAHYIVGRDGTVVQCVRHKDVAYHAGPANDWTIGIEHNTRSGKHTKDTKLTAAQYLKSAELVLWLCNMLGFAPDRYHISGHSEADPSATHSSCPQRVLNWDLYMSAISDQQEIARGGTPMRLWNDDEI
;
A
#
# COMPACT_ATOMS: atom_id res chain seq x y z
N MET A 1 -8.18 22.48 -3.68
CA MET A 1 -8.41 21.03 -3.62
C MET A 1 -7.69 20.52 -2.37
N SER A 2 -8.31 19.66 -1.58
CA SER A 2 -7.66 19.13 -0.37
C SER A 2 -6.42 18.32 -0.78
N THR A 3 -5.24 18.75 -0.36
CA THR A 3 -3.94 18.10 -0.63
C THR A 3 -3.72 16.84 0.24
N ASP A 4 -4.76 16.35 0.90
CA ASP A 4 -4.67 15.32 1.94
C ASP A 4 -5.02 13.90 1.44
N GLY A 5 -4.98 13.66 0.12
CA GLY A 5 -5.20 12.35 -0.47
C GLY A 5 -4.91 12.28 -1.95
N PHE A 6 -4.65 11.06 -2.44
CA PHE A 6 -4.42 10.76 -3.84
C PHE A 6 -5.66 11.11 -4.69
N PRO A 7 -5.50 11.82 -5.83
CA PRO A 7 -6.62 12.16 -6.69
C PRO A 7 -7.37 10.92 -7.19
N GLY A 8 -8.67 10.87 -6.99
CA GLY A 8 -9.51 9.73 -7.36
C GLY A 8 -9.55 8.60 -6.33
N ALA A 9 -8.84 8.69 -5.21
CA ALA A 9 -9.00 7.72 -4.12
C ALA A 9 -10.37 7.87 -3.44
N ILE A 10 -10.99 6.74 -3.14
CA ILE A 10 -12.23 6.68 -2.37
C ILE A 10 -11.87 6.81 -0.89
N TRP A 11 -12.49 7.74 -0.18
CA TRP A 11 -12.27 7.88 1.26
C TRP A 11 -13.19 6.93 2.05
N ILE A 12 -12.60 5.92 2.72
CA ILE A 12 -13.26 5.02 3.65
C ILE A 12 -12.42 4.97 4.91
N PRO A 13 -12.76 5.75 5.95
CA PRO A 13 -11.89 5.90 7.11
C PRO A 13 -11.74 4.62 7.91
N ALA A 14 -10.52 4.33 8.34
CA ALA A 14 -10.24 3.36 9.37
C ALA A 14 -10.86 3.79 10.71
N HIS A 15 -11.19 2.82 11.58
CA HIS A 15 -11.66 3.13 12.94
C HIS A 15 -10.56 3.86 13.73
N THR A 16 -10.94 4.79 14.60
CA THR A 16 -10.02 5.65 15.36
C THR A 16 -9.05 4.90 16.27
N ASP A 17 -9.34 3.66 16.62
CA ASP A 17 -8.43 2.79 17.40
C ASP A 17 -7.27 2.22 16.56
N ARG A 18 -7.26 2.44 15.24
CA ARG A 18 -6.33 1.80 14.29
C ARG A 18 -5.28 2.75 13.74
N PHE A 19 -5.26 3.97 14.22
CA PHE A 19 -4.26 4.96 13.88
C PHE A 19 -4.09 5.95 15.04
N ALA A 20 -2.99 6.70 15.04
CA ALA A 20 -2.73 7.78 15.99
C ALA A 20 -2.43 9.09 15.27
N ARG A 21 -2.46 10.20 15.98
CA ARG A 21 -1.99 11.47 15.45
C ARG A 21 -0.47 11.44 15.32
N ARG A 22 0.05 11.88 14.17
CA ARG A 22 1.50 12.06 13.98
C ARG A 22 1.96 13.33 14.71
N GLU A 23 2.94 13.18 15.59
CA GLU A 23 3.36 14.30 16.44
C GLU A 23 4.50 15.13 15.84
N SER A 24 5.51 14.52 15.21
CA SER A 24 6.69 15.29 14.79
C SER A 24 7.58 14.70 13.70
N ARG A 25 7.40 13.45 13.27
CA ARG A 25 8.30 12.87 12.26
C ARG A 25 7.90 13.24 10.84
N VAL A 26 8.91 13.55 10.03
CA VAL A 26 8.76 13.69 8.59
C VAL A 26 8.56 12.30 8.00
N ILE A 27 7.64 12.18 7.05
CA ILE A 27 7.46 10.96 6.26
C ILE A 27 8.59 10.95 5.22
N ASP A 28 9.37 9.88 5.21
CA ASP A 28 10.50 9.69 4.29
C ASP A 28 10.51 8.32 3.60
N GLU A 29 9.50 7.48 3.85
CA GLU A 29 9.42 6.14 3.27
C GLU A 29 7.98 5.71 3.01
N LEU A 30 7.77 4.93 1.94
CA LEU A 30 6.53 4.26 1.60
C LEU A 30 6.72 2.74 1.78
N VAL A 31 5.82 2.12 2.54
CA VAL A 31 5.91 0.68 2.82
C VAL A 31 4.78 -0.06 2.10
N LEU A 32 5.17 -0.99 1.23
CA LEU A 32 4.23 -1.83 0.48
C LEU A 32 3.90 -3.10 1.25
N HIS A 33 2.62 -3.43 1.25
CA HIS A 33 2.06 -4.62 1.89
C HIS A 33 1.18 -5.41 0.92
N ILE A 34 0.88 -6.64 1.32
CA ILE A 34 -0.17 -7.46 0.71
C ILE A 34 -1.19 -7.85 1.78
N THR A 35 -2.47 -7.70 1.47
CA THR A 35 -3.52 -8.26 2.33
C THR A 35 -3.57 -9.78 2.13
N GLU A 36 -3.71 -10.55 3.15
CA GLU A 36 -3.97 -11.99 3.03
C GLU A 36 -5.47 -12.31 3.11
N GLY A 37 -6.32 -11.34 2.70
CA GLY A 37 -7.74 -11.29 3.01
C GLY A 37 -8.70 -11.96 2.02
N GLY A 38 -8.23 -12.45 0.88
CA GLY A 38 -9.08 -13.18 -0.09
C GLY A 38 -10.15 -12.36 -0.82
N THR A 39 -10.13 -11.04 -0.77
CA THR A 39 -11.05 -10.17 -1.54
C THR A 39 -10.33 -9.39 -2.62
N ASP A 40 -11.02 -9.14 -3.74
CA ASP A 40 -10.51 -8.34 -4.85
C ASP A 40 -10.74 -6.84 -4.67
N LYS A 41 -11.72 -6.46 -3.84
CA LYS A 41 -12.21 -5.10 -3.69
C LYS A 41 -11.57 -4.39 -2.52
N ALA A 42 -10.93 -3.24 -2.80
CA ALA A 42 -10.29 -2.41 -1.78
C ALA A 42 -11.30 -1.91 -0.72
N GLU A 43 -12.51 -1.55 -1.16
CA GLU A 43 -13.57 -1.06 -0.28
C GLU A 43 -14.00 -2.13 0.74
N ILE A 44 -14.08 -3.40 0.31
CA ILE A 44 -14.43 -4.51 1.21
C ILE A 44 -13.33 -4.70 2.26
N THR A 45 -12.06 -4.62 1.86
CA THR A 45 -10.94 -4.66 2.80
C THR A 45 -10.98 -3.49 3.78
N ALA A 46 -11.23 -2.27 3.30
CA ALA A 46 -11.33 -1.09 4.14
C ALA A 46 -12.40 -1.25 5.22
N HIS A 47 -13.61 -1.70 4.83
CA HIS A 47 -14.70 -1.92 5.79
C HIS A 47 -14.43 -3.07 6.75
N ASN A 48 -13.99 -4.23 6.25
CA ASN A 48 -13.89 -5.45 7.05
C ASN A 48 -12.64 -5.49 7.92
N ALA A 49 -11.49 -5.03 7.40
CA ALA A 49 -10.23 -5.09 8.12
C ALA A 49 -9.97 -3.85 8.97
N PHE A 50 -10.35 -2.65 8.49
CA PHE A 50 -9.99 -1.39 9.13
C PHE A 50 -11.19 -0.62 9.70
N GLY A 51 -12.42 -0.91 9.28
CA GLY A 51 -13.61 -0.15 9.66
C GLY A 51 -14.12 -0.38 11.08
N GLY A 52 -13.77 -1.49 11.71
CA GLY A 52 -14.18 -1.82 13.09
C GLY A 52 -13.14 -1.43 14.14
N PRO A 53 -13.54 -1.36 15.43
CA PRO A 53 -12.62 -1.10 16.52
C PRO A 53 -11.53 -2.18 16.61
N LYS A 54 -10.43 -1.86 17.30
CA LYS A 54 -9.44 -2.88 17.65
C LYS A 54 -10.08 -3.98 18.50
N TYR A 55 -9.62 -5.20 18.33
CA TYR A 55 -10.11 -6.35 19.09
C TYR A 55 -8.96 -7.26 19.54
N LEU A 56 -9.21 -8.07 20.56
CA LEU A 56 -8.21 -9.00 21.08
C LEU A 56 -8.34 -10.37 20.40
N GLN A 57 -7.26 -10.86 19.82
CA GLN A 57 -7.19 -12.20 19.22
C GLN A 57 -5.89 -12.89 19.63
N GLY A 58 -6.00 -14.06 20.25
CA GLY A 58 -4.82 -14.81 20.68
C GLY A 58 -3.90 -14.04 21.65
N GLY A 59 -4.44 -13.16 22.48
CA GLY A 59 -3.66 -12.33 23.40
C GLY A 59 -2.98 -11.10 22.76
N LYS A 60 -3.20 -10.84 21.45
CA LYS A 60 -2.67 -9.68 20.73
C LYS A 60 -3.78 -8.73 20.29
N TRP A 61 -3.54 -7.43 20.41
CA TRP A 61 -4.44 -6.42 19.85
C TRP A 61 -4.35 -6.40 18.34
N MET A 62 -5.48 -6.65 17.68
CA MET A 62 -5.65 -6.53 16.23
C MET A 62 -6.12 -5.10 15.94
N GLN A 63 -5.16 -4.24 15.61
CA GLN A 63 -5.39 -2.79 15.40
C GLN A 63 -4.75 -2.27 14.11
N GLN A 64 -4.30 -3.16 13.24
CA GLN A 64 -3.63 -2.79 11.99
C GLN A 64 -4.54 -2.01 11.07
N ALA A 65 -3.97 -1.02 10.40
CA ALA A 65 -4.53 -0.30 9.27
C ALA A 65 -3.41 0.23 8.39
N ALA A 66 -3.70 0.53 7.14
CA ALA A 66 -2.79 1.22 6.23
C ALA A 66 -3.39 2.56 5.80
N HIS A 67 -2.56 3.43 5.21
CA HIS A 67 -3.04 4.68 4.66
C HIS A 67 -3.86 4.46 3.40
N TYR A 68 -3.41 3.51 2.56
CA TYR A 68 -4.06 3.18 1.29
C TYR A 68 -4.24 1.68 1.11
N ILE A 69 -5.23 1.33 0.29
CA ILE A 69 -5.47 -0.02 -0.21
C ILE A 69 -5.65 0.07 -1.72
N VAL A 70 -4.96 -0.80 -2.47
CA VAL A 70 -5.10 -0.95 -3.92
C VAL A 70 -5.82 -2.26 -4.22
N GLY A 71 -7.02 -2.17 -4.75
CA GLY A 71 -7.83 -3.30 -5.20
C GLY A 71 -7.24 -3.99 -6.43
N ARG A 72 -7.65 -5.22 -6.70
CA ARG A 72 -7.17 -5.97 -7.87
C ARG A 72 -7.56 -5.34 -9.21
N ASP A 73 -8.60 -4.52 -9.22
CA ASP A 73 -9.05 -3.73 -10.38
C ASP A 73 -8.37 -2.36 -10.49
N GLY A 74 -7.40 -2.04 -9.61
CA GLY A 74 -6.73 -0.75 -9.54
C GLY A 74 -7.50 0.31 -8.76
N THR A 75 -8.66 0.00 -8.17
CA THR A 75 -9.36 0.94 -7.27
C THR A 75 -8.48 1.27 -6.08
N VAL A 76 -8.32 2.57 -5.78
CA VAL A 76 -7.57 3.06 -4.62
C VAL A 76 -8.54 3.55 -3.54
N VAL A 77 -8.39 3.02 -2.34
CA VAL A 77 -9.08 3.49 -1.14
C VAL A 77 -8.06 4.13 -0.21
N GLN A 78 -8.38 5.32 0.32
CA GLN A 78 -7.64 5.94 1.40
C GLN A 78 -8.37 5.71 2.72
N CYS A 79 -7.67 5.20 3.74
CA CYS A 79 -8.24 4.87 5.05
C CYS A 79 -7.72 5.75 6.18
N VAL A 80 -6.48 6.24 6.07
CA VAL A 80 -5.84 7.10 7.08
C VAL A 80 -5.24 8.32 6.40
N ARG A 81 -5.32 9.48 7.02
CA ARG A 81 -4.73 10.73 6.52
C ARG A 81 -3.21 10.70 6.65
N HIS A 82 -2.47 11.39 5.78
CA HIS A 82 -1.00 11.45 5.85
C HIS A 82 -0.48 12.08 7.15
N LYS A 83 -1.25 12.99 7.74
CA LYS A 83 -0.95 13.61 9.03
C LYS A 83 -1.13 12.68 10.24
N ASP A 84 -1.70 11.52 10.05
CA ASP A 84 -1.93 10.51 11.07
C ASP A 84 -0.97 9.31 10.85
N VAL A 85 -0.81 8.48 11.86
CA VAL A 85 0.07 7.30 11.88
C VAL A 85 -0.80 6.06 11.78
N ALA A 86 -0.84 5.40 10.63
CA ALA A 86 -1.48 4.10 10.50
C ALA A 86 -0.61 3.00 11.14
N TYR A 87 -1.22 2.00 11.77
CA TYR A 87 -0.49 0.90 12.39
C TYR A 87 -0.28 -0.24 11.40
N HIS A 88 0.82 -0.22 10.62
CA HIS A 88 1.08 -1.17 9.53
C HIS A 88 2.47 -1.82 9.55
N ALA A 89 3.50 -1.16 10.11
CA ALA A 89 4.89 -1.60 10.04
C ALA A 89 5.64 -1.42 11.38
N GLY A 90 4.96 -1.66 12.49
CA GLY A 90 5.57 -1.64 13.83
C GLY A 90 6.33 -0.34 14.12
N PRO A 91 7.65 -0.41 14.39
CA PRO A 91 8.44 0.78 14.69
C PRO A 91 8.49 1.81 13.57
N ALA A 92 8.32 1.37 12.32
CA ALA A 92 8.38 2.24 11.14
C ALA A 92 7.10 3.07 10.92
N ASN A 93 6.02 2.83 11.66
CA ASN A 93 4.75 3.55 11.49
C ASN A 93 4.91 5.07 11.51
N ASP A 94 5.79 5.60 12.37
CA ASP A 94 5.90 7.05 12.61
C ASP A 94 6.45 7.85 11.43
N TRP A 95 7.22 7.23 10.53
CA TRP A 95 7.85 7.92 9.40
C TRP A 95 7.47 7.35 8.04
N THR A 96 6.46 6.47 7.99
CA THR A 96 6.08 5.81 6.74
C THR A 96 4.61 6.03 6.39
N ILE A 97 4.31 5.83 5.09
CA ILE A 97 2.97 5.65 4.55
C ILE A 97 2.80 4.20 4.13
N GLY A 98 1.85 3.48 4.72
CA GLY A 98 1.55 2.09 4.35
C GLY A 98 0.57 1.99 3.20
N ILE A 99 0.86 1.09 2.24
CA ILE A 99 0.03 0.81 1.06
C ILE A 99 -0.21 -0.70 0.98
N GLU A 100 -1.44 -1.13 1.19
CA GLU A 100 -1.87 -2.52 1.06
C GLU A 100 -2.29 -2.83 -0.38
N HIS A 101 -1.95 -4.01 -0.85
CA HIS A 101 -2.44 -4.54 -2.13
C HIS A 101 -3.33 -5.75 -1.86
N ASN A 102 -4.55 -5.72 -2.37
CA ASN A 102 -5.46 -6.85 -2.22
C ASN A 102 -4.92 -8.08 -2.94
N THR A 103 -4.90 -9.21 -2.24
CA THR A 103 -4.51 -10.50 -2.80
C THR A 103 -5.55 -11.55 -2.46
N ARG A 104 -5.67 -12.58 -3.33
CA ARG A 104 -6.54 -13.74 -3.08
C ARG A 104 -5.89 -14.81 -2.20
N SER A 105 -4.75 -14.52 -1.61
CA SER A 105 -3.98 -15.50 -0.85
C SER A 105 -4.61 -15.80 0.50
N GLY A 106 -5.47 -16.82 0.53
CA GLY A 106 -5.62 -17.65 1.72
C GLY A 106 -4.60 -18.81 1.66
N LYS A 107 -4.42 -19.56 2.73
CA LYS A 107 -3.51 -20.72 2.84
C LYS A 107 -3.70 -21.80 1.75
N HIS A 108 -4.68 -21.65 0.86
CA HIS A 108 -5.15 -22.64 -0.09
C HIS A 108 -5.25 -22.15 -1.55
N THR A 109 -4.89 -20.91 -1.89
CA THR A 109 -4.96 -20.39 -3.26
C THR A 109 -3.57 -20.14 -3.82
N LYS A 110 -3.28 -20.73 -5.00
CA LYS A 110 -1.99 -20.57 -5.69
C LYS A 110 -1.86 -19.26 -6.48
N ASP A 111 -2.94 -18.50 -6.65
CA ASP A 111 -2.95 -17.28 -7.45
C ASP A 111 -2.73 -16.05 -6.55
N THR A 112 -1.46 -15.72 -6.40
CA THR A 112 -1.01 -14.69 -5.47
C THR A 112 -0.29 -13.53 -6.14
N LYS A 113 -0.27 -13.47 -7.47
CA LYS A 113 0.35 -12.34 -8.19
C LYS A 113 -0.53 -11.10 -8.11
N LEU A 114 0.11 -9.94 -8.09
CA LEU A 114 -0.58 -8.68 -8.35
C LEU A 114 -1.02 -8.63 -9.81
N THR A 115 -2.12 -7.93 -10.08
CA THR A 115 -2.59 -7.68 -11.46
C THR A 115 -1.83 -6.52 -12.09
N ALA A 116 -1.86 -6.43 -13.42
CA ALA A 116 -1.34 -5.28 -14.17
C ALA A 116 -1.96 -3.96 -13.67
N ALA A 117 -3.27 -3.96 -13.41
CA ALA A 117 -3.98 -2.81 -12.86
C ALA A 117 -3.45 -2.38 -11.49
N GLN A 118 -3.09 -3.34 -10.61
CA GLN A 118 -2.47 -3.05 -9.32
C GLN A 118 -1.07 -2.44 -9.48
N TYR A 119 -0.21 -3.03 -10.33
CA TYR A 119 1.13 -2.50 -10.58
C TYR A 119 1.07 -1.05 -11.08
N LEU A 120 0.25 -0.79 -12.10
CA LEU A 120 0.13 0.54 -12.70
C LEU A 120 -0.46 1.57 -11.72
N LYS A 121 -1.56 1.22 -11.06
CA LYS A 121 -2.23 2.17 -10.17
C LYS A 121 -1.46 2.41 -8.87
N SER A 122 -0.81 1.39 -8.34
CA SER A 122 0.08 1.54 -7.19
C SER A 122 1.33 2.37 -7.54
N ALA A 123 1.92 2.16 -8.72
CA ALA A 123 3.05 2.98 -9.18
C ALA A 123 2.65 4.46 -9.36
N GLU A 124 1.46 4.74 -9.91
CA GLU A 124 0.91 6.10 -10.01
C GLU A 124 0.73 6.74 -8.62
N LEU A 125 0.13 6.02 -7.67
CA LEU A 125 -0.03 6.46 -6.29
C LEU A 125 1.33 6.76 -5.63
N VAL A 126 2.27 5.83 -5.73
CA VAL A 126 3.62 5.97 -5.17
C VAL A 126 4.36 7.16 -5.77
N LEU A 127 4.33 7.31 -7.09
CA LEU A 127 4.94 8.46 -7.76
C LEU A 127 4.33 9.79 -7.29
N TRP A 128 3.01 9.83 -7.15
CA TRP A 128 2.32 11.01 -6.62
C TRP A 128 2.73 11.31 -5.18
N LEU A 129 2.82 10.29 -4.30
CA LEU A 129 3.27 10.45 -2.92
C LEU A 129 4.72 10.92 -2.85
N CYS A 130 5.63 10.34 -3.61
CA CYS A 130 7.03 10.76 -3.66
C CYS A 130 7.16 12.23 -4.09
N ASN A 131 6.43 12.64 -5.11
CA ASN A 131 6.41 14.04 -5.57
C ASN A 131 5.85 14.99 -4.50
N MET A 132 4.78 14.59 -3.81
CA MET A 132 4.16 15.39 -2.75
C MET A 132 5.07 15.52 -1.53
N LEU A 133 5.79 14.43 -1.17
CA LEU A 133 6.64 14.35 0.01
C LEU A 133 8.09 14.83 -0.27
N GLY A 134 8.47 14.97 -1.54
CA GLY A 134 9.75 15.56 -1.94
C GLY A 134 10.94 14.60 -1.94
N PHE A 135 10.72 13.29 -2.13
CA PHE A 135 11.80 12.31 -2.24
C PHE A 135 11.74 11.48 -3.54
N ALA A 136 12.83 10.82 -3.89
CA ALA A 136 12.92 10.04 -5.12
C ALA A 136 12.09 8.75 -5.04
N PRO A 137 11.44 8.33 -6.15
CA PRO A 137 10.72 7.06 -6.20
C PRO A 137 11.68 5.89 -6.46
N ASP A 138 12.51 5.60 -5.49
CA ASP A 138 13.55 4.56 -5.54
C ASP A 138 13.42 3.55 -4.39
N ARG A 139 14.25 2.51 -4.42
CA ARG A 139 14.24 1.45 -3.41
C ARG A 139 14.79 1.88 -2.03
N TYR A 140 15.31 3.07 -1.92
CA TYR A 140 15.68 3.65 -0.63
C TYR A 140 14.46 4.20 0.12
N HIS A 141 13.50 4.78 -0.64
CA HIS A 141 12.28 5.38 -0.08
C HIS A 141 11.02 4.49 -0.27
N ILE A 142 11.14 3.37 -0.99
CA ILE A 142 10.05 2.41 -1.22
C ILE A 142 10.50 1.03 -0.81
N SER A 143 9.98 0.54 0.30
CA SER A 143 10.34 -0.76 0.87
C SER A 143 9.15 -1.71 0.98
N GLY A 144 9.41 -2.94 1.33
CA GLY A 144 8.41 -3.90 1.76
C GLY A 144 8.30 -3.97 3.27
N HIS A 145 7.18 -4.48 3.78
CA HIS A 145 6.95 -4.64 5.23
C HIS A 145 8.10 -5.35 5.93
N SER A 146 8.60 -6.46 5.36
CA SER A 146 9.71 -7.23 5.95
C SER A 146 11.04 -6.49 5.98
N GLU A 147 11.21 -5.43 5.19
CA GLU A 147 12.38 -4.56 5.17
C GLU A 147 12.23 -3.43 6.20
N ALA A 148 11.04 -2.83 6.27
CA ALA A 148 10.72 -1.74 7.20
C ALA A 148 10.61 -2.21 8.67
N ASP A 149 10.10 -3.42 8.90
CA ASP A 149 10.03 -4.06 10.22
C ASP A 149 10.66 -5.46 10.21
N PRO A 150 11.99 -5.57 10.39
CA PRO A 150 12.68 -6.86 10.42
C PRO A 150 12.27 -7.77 11.58
N SER A 151 11.64 -7.22 12.61
CA SER A 151 11.11 -7.98 13.76
C SER A 151 9.75 -8.64 13.47
N ALA A 152 9.10 -8.26 12.36
CA ALA A 152 7.79 -8.75 12.00
C ALA A 152 7.79 -10.23 11.65
N THR A 153 6.71 -10.91 12.02
CA THR A 153 6.44 -12.30 11.60
C THR A 153 6.09 -12.42 10.12
N HIS A 154 6.09 -11.30 9.39
CA HIS A 154 5.70 -11.15 7.97
C HIS A 154 6.92 -11.12 7.04
N SER A 155 7.87 -12.06 7.22
CA SER A 155 9.15 -12.12 6.50
C SER A 155 9.06 -12.20 4.97
N SER A 156 7.87 -12.39 4.42
CA SER A 156 7.61 -12.49 2.97
C SER A 156 6.60 -11.45 2.45
N CYS A 157 6.27 -10.44 3.23
CA CYS A 157 5.38 -9.36 2.80
C CYS A 157 6.21 -8.16 2.29
N PRO A 158 6.00 -7.71 1.06
CA PRO A 158 5.12 -8.20 0.00
C PRO A 158 5.80 -9.16 -0.99
N GLN A 159 7.09 -9.53 -0.78
CA GLN A 159 7.97 -10.22 -1.75
C GLN A 159 7.38 -11.54 -2.28
N ARG A 160 6.52 -12.19 -1.51
CA ARG A 160 5.86 -13.43 -1.94
C ARG A 160 5.01 -13.25 -3.20
N VAL A 161 4.51 -12.02 -3.43
CA VAL A 161 3.52 -11.72 -4.48
C VAL A 161 3.99 -10.59 -5.40
N LEU A 162 4.72 -9.62 -4.84
CA LEU A 162 5.22 -8.44 -5.56
C LEU A 162 6.59 -8.73 -6.14
N ASN A 163 6.72 -8.58 -7.45
CA ASN A 163 8.00 -8.58 -8.13
C ASN A 163 8.56 -7.15 -8.17
N TRP A 164 9.68 -6.92 -7.51
CA TRP A 164 10.29 -5.60 -7.40
C TRP A 164 10.76 -5.02 -8.74
N ASP A 165 11.30 -5.85 -9.64
CA ASP A 165 11.74 -5.38 -10.96
C ASP A 165 10.54 -4.88 -11.79
N LEU A 166 9.43 -5.62 -11.74
CA LEU A 166 8.19 -5.20 -12.37
C LEU A 166 7.65 -3.91 -11.72
N TYR A 167 7.70 -3.82 -10.39
CA TYR A 167 7.19 -2.65 -9.69
C TYR A 167 7.97 -1.38 -10.03
N MET A 168 9.29 -1.46 -10.02
CA MET A 168 10.15 -0.32 -10.40
C MET A 168 10.01 0.04 -11.89
N SER A 169 9.77 -0.97 -12.76
CA SER A 169 9.42 -0.73 -14.17
C SER A 169 8.09 0.02 -14.29
N ALA A 170 7.08 -0.35 -13.52
CA ALA A 170 5.78 0.37 -13.51
C ALA A 170 5.95 1.84 -13.07
N ILE A 171 6.79 2.10 -12.07
CA ILE A 171 7.11 3.48 -11.65
C ILE A 171 7.79 4.25 -12.79
N SER A 172 8.75 3.65 -13.49
CA SER A 172 9.43 4.27 -14.63
C SER A 172 8.45 4.58 -15.77
N ASP A 173 7.54 3.67 -16.05
CA ASP A 173 6.49 3.87 -17.07
C ASP A 173 5.54 5.01 -16.68
N GLN A 174 5.16 5.13 -15.41
CA GLN A 174 4.34 6.25 -14.91
C GLN A 174 5.09 7.59 -14.97
N GLN A 175 6.40 7.61 -14.73
CA GLN A 175 7.22 8.80 -14.91
C GLN A 175 7.27 9.24 -16.39
N GLU A 176 7.40 8.27 -17.31
CA GLU A 176 7.43 8.55 -18.74
C GLU A 176 6.07 9.08 -19.23
N ILE A 177 4.97 8.46 -18.81
CA ILE A 177 3.60 8.94 -19.11
C ILE A 177 3.41 10.37 -18.59
N ALA A 178 3.86 10.69 -17.39
CA ALA A 178 3.76 12.01 -16.80
C ALA A 178 4.54 13.09 -17.60
N ARG A 179 5.58 12.69 -18.34
CA ARG A 179 6.36 13.55 -19.25
C ARG A 179 5.77 13.64 -20.67
N GLY A 180 4.65 12.95 -20.93
CA GLY A 180 4.01 12.89 -22.25
C GLY A 180 4.61 11.84 -23.20
N GLY A 181 5.43 10.93 -22.67
CA GLY A 181 6.01 9.81 -23.41
C GLY A 181 5.11 8.57 -23.42
N THR A 182 5.66 7.49 -23.95
CA THR A 182 4.97 6.19 -24.07
C THR A 182 5.60 5.20 -23.08
N PRO A 183 4.78 4.42 -22.35
CA PRO A 183 5.31 3.38 -21.46
C PRO A 183 6.17 2.37 -22.25
N MET A 184 7.23 1.88 -21.62
CA MET A 184 8.15 0.92 -22.25
C MET A 184 7.57 -0.49 -22.33
N ARG A 185 6.52 -0.77 -21.54
CA ARG A 185 5.93 -2.08 -21.42
C ARG A 185 4.43 -2.08 -21.70
N LEU A 186 3.93 -3.13 -22.36
CA LEU A 186 2.51 -3.45 -22.37
C LEU A 186 2.16 -4.18 -21.06
N TRP A 187 1.23 -3.61 -20.31
CA TRP A 187 0.78 -4.14 -19.04
C TRP A 187 -0.50 -4.95 -19.21
N ASN A 188 -0.37 -6.26 -19.16
CA ASN A 188 -1.51 -7.20 -19.13
C ASN A 188 -1.21 -8.34 -18.16
N ASP A 189 -2.25 -8.99 -17.64
CA ASP A 189 -2.13 -10.02 -16.60
C ASP A 189 -1.46 -11.32 -17.08
N ASP A 190 -1.35 -11.55 -18.39
CA ASP A 190 -0.72 -12.74 -18.98
C ASP A 190 0.82 -12.61 -19.03
N GLU A 191 1.35 -11.38 -18.94
CA GLU A 191 2.78 -11.08 -19.08
C GLU A 191 3.49 -10.75 -17.76
N ILE A 192 2.77 -10.75 -16.62
CA ILE A 192 3.29 -10.40 -15.29
C ILE A 192 3.27 -11.55 -14.29
#